data_1f8380c57a5dd34155514640b6592826
#
_entry.id   1f8380c57a5dd34155514640b6592826
#
_cell.length_a   1.000
_cell.length_b   1.000
_cell.length_c   1.000
_cell.angle_alpha   90.00
_cell.angle_beta   90.00
_cell.angle_gamma   90.00
#
_symmetry.space_group_name_H-M   'P 1'
#
loop_
_entity.id
_entity.type
_entity.pdbx_description
1 polymer ?
#
loop_
_entity_poly.entity_id
_entity_poly.type
_entity_poly.pdbx_seq_one_letter_code
_entity_poly.pdbx_strand_id
1 'polypeptide(L)'
;SDWKSKKRIVFKKKEFEKGYGLLSLLSHNDLGLAKSNSEARRFIQSKAVKLNGELISDEKYTLTINNFKSSKEIEISLGKKKKIIIEIN
;
A
#
# COMPACT_ATOMS: atom_id res chain seq x y z
N SER A 1 16.87 -5.26 14.42
CA SER A 1 16.00 -4.47 14.16
C SER A 1 14.82 -4.81 13.32
N ASP A 2 13.97 -3.88 13.12
CA ASP A 2 12.63 -4.16 12.65
C ASP A 2 12.50 -4.44 11.18
N TRP A 3 13.55 -4.19 10.41
CA TRP A 3 13.48 -4.44 8.98
C TRP A 3 13.18 -5.91 8.64
N LYS A 4 13.56 -6.81 9.51
CA LYS A 4 13.30 -8.24 9.29
C LYS A 4 11.85 -8.62 9.51
N SER A 5 11.09 -7.80 10.22
CA SER A 5 9.71 -8.13 10.52
C SER A 5 8.72 -7.54 9.54
N LYS A 6 9.19 -6.79 8.54
CA LYS A 6 8.29 -6.25 7.54
C LYS A 6 7.78 -7.36 6.65
N LYS A 7 6.47 -7.39 6.51
CA LYS A 7 5.82 -8.36 5.63
C LYS A 7 6.05 -7.94 4.19
N ARG A 8 6.32 -8.91 3.32
CA ARG A 8 6.49 -8.67 1.90
C ARG A 8 5.43 -9.44 1.13
N ILE A 9 4.75 -8.75 0.23
CA ILE A 9 3.72 -9.36 -0.60
C ILE A 9 4.11 -9.11 -2.05
N VAL A 10 4.15 -10.17 -2.85
CA VAL A 10 4.54 -10.06 -4.26
C VAL A 10 3.29 -10.00 -5.12
N PHE A 11 3.22 -9.00 -5.98
CA PHE A 11 2.17 -8.85 -6.96
C PHE A 11 2.76 -8.99 -8.36
N LYS A 12 1.93 -9.36 -9.31
CA LYS A 12 2.36 -9.36 -10.71
C LYS A 12 2.33 -7.93 -11.23
N LYS A 13 3.36 -7.58 -11.98
CA LYS A 13 3.48 -6.25 -12.55
C LYS A 13 2.21 -5.82 -13.29
N LYS A 14 1.59 -6.75 -14.01
CA LYS A 14 0.40 -6.44 -14.81
C LYS A 14 -0.77 -5.94 -13.99
N GLU A 15 -0.81 -6.26 -12.69
CA GLU A 15 -1.90 -5.80 -11.84
C GLU A 15 -1.88 -4.29 -11.64
N PHE A 16 -0.75 -3.66 -11.89
CA PHE A 16 -0.60 -2.22 -11.74
C PHE A 16 -0.60 -1.47 -13.07
N GLU A 17 -0.67 -2.16 -14.19
CA GLU A 17 -0.60 -1.51 -15.50
C GLU A 17 -1.76 -0.57 -15.76
N LYS A 18 -2.96 -0.93 -15.30
CA LYS A 18 -4.14 -0.08 -15.46
C LYS A 18 -4.42 0.76 -14.22
N GLY A 19 -3.56 0.62 -13.23
CA GLY A 19 -3.78 1.30 -11.96
C GLY A 19 -4.49 0.39 -10.96
N TYR A 20 -4.02 0.43 -9.72
CA TYR A 20 -4.59 -0.35 -8.62
C TYR A 20 -5.08 0.65 -7.58
N GLY A 21 -6.39 0.66 -7.33
CA GLY A 21 -6.96 1.60 -6.38
C GLY A 21 -6.42 1.39 -4.99
N LEU A 22 -6.08 2.46 -4.31
CA LEU A 22 -5.51 2.37 -2.97
C LEU A 22 -6.47 1.72 -1.98
N LEU A 23 -7.78 2.00 -2.07
CA LEU A 23 -8.74 1.36 -1.19
C LEU A 23 -8.72 -0.16 -1.35
N SER A 24 -8.72 -0.63 -2.59
CA SER A 24 -8.68 -2.06 -2.87
C SER A 24 -7.40 -2.69 -2.37
N LEU A 25 -6.29 -1.99 -2.51
CA LEU A 25 -5.00 -2.50 -2.05
C LEU A 25 -4.97 -2.59 -0.53
N LEU A 26 -5.43 -1.54 0.16
CA LEU A 26 -5.45 -1.54 1.62
C LEU A 26 -6.34 -2.63 2.19
N SER A 27 -7.43 -2.94 1.51
CA SER A 27 -8.37 -3.97 1.98
C SER A 27 -8.03 -5.37 1.46
N HIS A 28 -6.93 -5.50 0.74
CA HIS A 28 -6.48 -6.81 0.25
C HIS A 28 -6.20 -7.72 1.44
N ASN A 29 -6.72 -8.93 1.37
CA ASN A 29 -6.60 -9.88 2.48
C ASN A 29 -5.16 -10.18 2.86
N ASP A 30 -4.28 -10.28 1.87
CA ASP A 30 -2.90 -10.66 2.12
C ASP A 30 -2.12 -9.56 2.84
N LEU A 31 -2.54 -8.31 2.71
CA LEU A 31 -1.88 -7.21 3.41
C LEU A 31 -2.28 -7.16 4.87
N GLY A 32 -3.54 -7.48 5.17
CA GLY A 32 -4.01 -7.46 6.55
C GLY A 32 -4.05 -6.08 7.17
N LEU A 33 -4.20 -5.04 6.36
CA LEU A 33 -4.21 -3.66 6.87
C LEU A 33 -5.61 -3.18 7.20
N ALA A 34 -6.55 -3.38 6.28
CA ALA A 34 -7.93 -2.96 6.49
C ALA A 34 -8.85 -4.13 6.21
N LYS A 35 -9.95 -4.21 6.95
CA LYS A 35 -10.91 -5.31 6.80
C LYS A 35 -11.93 -5.05 5.71
N SER A 36 -12.04 -3.80 5.27
CA SER A 36 -13.04 -3.42 4.28
C SER A 36 -12.61 -2.11 3.63
N ASN A 37 -13.27 -1.77 2.53
CA ASN A 37 -13.03 -0.48 1.87
C ASN A 37 -13.42 0.68 2.77
N SER A 38 -14.46 0.51 3.58
CA SER A 38 -14.89 1.56 4.52
C SER A 38 -13.81 1.83 5.55
N GLU A 39 -13.19 0.78 6.08
CA GLU A 39 -12.11 0.95 7.04
C GLU A 39 -10.90 1.59 6.37
N ALA A 40 -10.56 1.14 5.16
CA ALA A 40 -9.46 1.72 4.41
C ALA A 40 -9.68 3.22 4.18
N ARG A 41 -10.90 3.60 3.84
CA ARG A 41 -11.24 5.01 3.63
C ARG A 41 -11.02 5.82 4.90
N ARG A 42 -11.42 5.26 6.04
CA ARG A 42 -11.24 5.96 7.32
C ARG A 42 -9.76 6.15 7.63
N PHE A 43 -8.93 5.16 7.33
CA PHE A 43 -7.49 5.29 7.54
C PHE A 43 -6.91 6.41 6.69
N ILE A 44 -7.33 6.52 5.43
CA ILE A 44 -6.87 7.58 4.56
C ILE A 44 -7.33 8.94 5.09
N GLN A 45 -8.58 9.04 5.49
CA GLN A 45 -9.14 10.30 6.00
C GLN A 45 -8.48 10.73 7.30
N SER A 46 -8.04 9.77 8.10
CA SER A 46 -7.36 10.10 9.37
C SER A 46 -5.87 10.36 9.19
N LYS A 47 -5.39 10.38 7.95
CA LYS A 47 -4.00 10.68 7.61
C LYS A 47 -3.03 9.63 8.14
N ALA A 48 -3.47 8.39 8.17
CA ALA A 48 -2.66 7.30 8.68
C ALA A 48 -1.88 6.54 7.61
N VAL A 49 -2.16 6.78 6.33
CA VAL A 49 -1.61 5.98 5.24
C VAL A 49 -0.47 6.72 4.56
N LYS A 50 0.67 6.06 4.44
CA LYS A 50 1.82 6.61 3.72
C LYS A 50 2.33 5.59 2.70
N LEU A 51 2.78 6.10 1.57
CA LEU A 51 3.45 5.31 0.54
C LEU A 51 4.87 5.84 0.43
N ASN A 52 5.85 4.97 0.71
CA ASN A 52 7.27 5.38 0.72
C ASN A 52 7.49 6.64 1.56
N GLY A 53 6.80 6.71 2.70
CA GLY A 53 6.93 7.84 3.61
C GLY A 53 6.12 9.07 3.25
N GLU A 54 5.44 9.05 2.12
CA GLU A 54 4.63 10.18 1.68
C GLU A 54 3.17 9.98 2.07
N LEU A 55 2.60 10.96 2.77
CA LEU A 55 1.21 10.88 3.21
C LEU A 55 0.26 10.92 2.02
N ILE A 56 -0.69 10.00 1.99
CA ILE A 56 -1.72 9.96 0.97
C ILE A 56 -3.06 10.27 1.64
N SER A 57 -3.71 11.33 1.18
CA SER A 57 -4.99 11.74 1.75
C SER A 57 -6.15 11.67 0.76
N ASP A 58 -5.89 11.21 -0.47
CA ASP A 58 -6.92 11.09 -1.51
C ASP A 58 -7.39 9.65 -1.59
N GLU A 59 -8.65 9.41 -1.23
CA GLU A 59 -9.18 8.05 -1.24
C GLU A 59 -9.32 7.48 -2.65
N LYS A 60 -9.22 8.31 -3.66
CA LYS A 60 -9.27 7.87 -5.06
C LYS A 60 -7.89 7.61 -5.64
N TYR A 61 -6.87 7.72 -4.80
CA TYR A 61 -5.50 7.51 -5.27
C TYR A 61 -5.34 6.13 -5.91
N THR A 62 -4.60 6.08 -6.99
CA THR A 62 -4.37 4.85 -7.73
C THR A 62 -2.88 4.64 -7.92
N LEU A 63 -2.41 3.45 -7.57
CA LEU A 63 -1.02 3.08 -7.79
C LEU A 63 -0.83 2.54 -9.20
N THR A 64 0.29 2.93 -9.82
CA THR A 64 0.66 2.42 -11.13
C THR A 64 2.08 1.90 -11.06
N ILE A 65 2.55 1.35 -12.16
CA ILE A 65 3.95 0.91 -12.27
C ILE A 65 4.91 2.03 -11.89
N ASN A 66 4.55 3.26 -12.23
CA ASN A 66 5.42 4.41 -11.96
C ASN A 66 5.67 4.63 -10.46
N ASN A 67 4.77 4.18 -9.62
CA ASN A 67 4.97 4.31 -8.17
C ASN A 67 6.12 3.46 -7.65
N PHE A 68 6.48 2.41 -8.39
CA PHE A 68 7.54 1.49 -7.98
C PHE A 68 8.93 1.95 -8.42
N LYS A 69 8.97 2.82 -9.42
CA LYS A 69 10.24 3.35 -9.94
C LYS A 69 11.22 2.21 -10.24
N SER A 70 12.48 2.40 -9.94
CA SER A 70 13.50 1.41 -10.27
C SER A 70 13.66 0.32 -9.22
N SER A 71 13.08 0.51 -8.05
CA SER A 71 13.29 -0.44 -6.93
C SER A 71 12.39 -1.66 -6.99
N LYS A 72 11.32 -1.62 -7.79
CA LYS A 72 10.32 -2.67 -7.86
C LYS A 72 9.62 -2.94 -6.54
N GLU A 73 9.76 -2.04 -5.60
CA GLU A 73 9.16 -2.15 -4.28
C GLU A 73 8.51 -0.84 -3.91
N ILE A 74 7.47 -0.95 -3.07
CA ILE A 74 6.87 0.22 -2.45
C ILE A 74 6.51 -0.15 -1.03
N GLU A 75 6.76 0.77 -0.10
CA GLU A 75 6.42 0.56 1.29
C GLU A 75 5.09 1.24 1.59
N ILE A 76 4.15 0.46 2.13
CA ILE A 76 2.89 1.01 2.62
C ILE A 76 2.94 0.98 4.13
N SER A 77 2.71 2.11 4.77
CA SER A 77 2.64 2.15 6.22
C SER A 77 1.27 2.64 6.67
N LEU A 78 0.82 2.08 7.78
CA LEU A 78 -0.43 2.43 8.41
C LEU A 78 -0.11 2.80 9.85
N GLY A 79 -0.19 4.09 10.16
CA GLY A 79 0.25 4.58 11.43
C GLY A 79 1.76 4.39 11.59
N LYS A 80 2.20 4.21 12.83
CA LYS A 80 3.63 4.09 13.11
C LYS A 80 4.13 2.65 13.19
N LYS A 81 3.21 1.70 13.33
CA LYS A 81 3.61 0.32 13.67
C LYS A 81 3.50 -0.67 12.52
N LYS A 82 2.61 -0.43 11.57
CA LYS A 82 2.38 -1.39 10.50
C LYS A 82 3.04 -0.92 9.22
N LYS A 83 3.94 -1.74 8.69
CA LYS A 83 4.62 -1.46 7.43
C LYS A 83 4.66 -2.73 6.60
N ILE A 84 4.34 -2.60 5.33
CA ILE A 84 4.32 -3.72 4.41
C ILE A 84 5.05 -3.31 3.15
N ILE A 85 5.84 -4.22 2.61
CA ILE A 85 6.52 -4.01 1.34
C ILE A 85 5.73 -4.72 0.25
N ILE A 86 5.37 -3.99 -0.79
CA ILE A 86 4.76 -4.55 -1.98
C ILE A 86 5.85 -4.66 -3.03
N GLU A 87 6.05 -5.87 -3.56
CA GLU A 87 7.01 -6.11 -4.64
C GLU A 87 6.27 -6.46 -5.92
N ILE A 88 6.84 -6.09 -7.06
CA ILE A 88 6.32 -6.52 -8.36
C ILE A 88 7.35 -7.35 -9.08
N ASN A 89 6.90 -8.33 -9.85
CA ASN A 89 7.78 -9.15 -10.66
C ASN A 89 7.27 -9.30 -12.10
#